data_45859cebc20926fbe4f1b9b415e57d92
#
_entry.id   45859cebc20926fbe4f1b9b415e57d92
#
_cell.length_a   1.000
_cell.length_b   1.000
_cell.length_c   1.000
_cell.angle_alpha   90.00
_cell.angle_beta   90.00
_cell.angle_gamma   90.00
#
_symmetry.space_group_name_H-M   'P 1'
#
loop_
_entity.id
_entity.type
_entity.pdbx_description
1 polymer ?
#
loop_
_entity_poly.entity_id
_entity_poly.type
_entity_poly.pdbx_seq_one_letter_code
_entity_poly.pdbx_strand_id
1 'polypeptide(L)'
;MSTNNMDRFEFRCIRPEETPQAIEIEQICFPPNEACSPKSLTERIKATAETFLVAEDKETGKLAAFLNGVPTDEDAFRDEFFTDISLINPEGKNIMLLGLDVRPEYRMQGLGRELVSRYGQREAQKGRKKLFLTCLDEKVKMYEKFGFTDLGQANSTWGGETWHAMSIEIGK
;
A
#
# COMPACT_ATOMS: atom_id res chain seq x y z
N MET A 1 -13.96 26.61 10.70
CA MET A 1 -12.88 25.66 11.02
C MET A 1 -13.16 24.31 10.41
N SER A 2 -12.26 23.87 9.57
CA SER A 2 -12.37 22.52 9.05
C SER A 2 -11.99 21.54 10.15
N THR A 3 -12.91 20.66 10.51
CA THR A 3 -12.56 19.52 11.35
C THR A 3 -11.67 18.61 10.53
N ASN A 4 -10.51 18.27 11.08
CA ASN A 4 -9.66 17.30 10.43
C ASN A 4 -10.30 15.91 10.59
N ASN A 5 -10.96 15.44 9.52
CA ASN A 5 -11.62 14.14 9.54
C ASN A 5 -10.66 12.98 9.85
N MET A 6 -9.36 13.24 9.72
CA MET A 6 -8.35 12.23 9.99
C MET A 6 -8.18 11.94 11.49
N ASP A 7 -8.66 12.82 12.36
CA ASP A 7 -8.63 12.59 13.82
C ASP A 7 -9.46 11.38 14.24
N ARG A 8 -10.40 10.96 13.41
CA ARG A 8 -11.20 9.76 13.62
C ARG A 8 -10.35 8.49 13.54
N PHE A 9 -9.20 8.56 12.86
CA PHE A 9 -8.39 7.38 12.57
C PHE A 9 -7.10 7.38 13.37
N GLU A 10 -6.67 6.18 13.78
CA GLU A 10 -5.32 5.94 14.28
C GLU A 10 -4.52 5.28 13.16
N PHE A 11 -3.39 5.89 12.80
CA PHE A 11 -2.49 5.35 11.78
C PHE A 11 -1.33 4.65 12.46
N ARG A 12 -1.20 3.37 12.22
CA ARG A 12 -0.18 2.53 12.87
C ARG A 12 0.12 1.30 12.04
N CYS A 13 1.13 0.55 12.44
CA CYS A 13 1.41 -0.75 11.80
C CYS A 13 0.34 -1.77 12.17
N ILE A 14 0.10 -2.69 11.25
CA ILE A 14 -0.87 -3.77 11.47
C ILE A 14 -0.42 -4.68 12.61
N ARG A 15 -1.39 -5.23 13.33
CA ARG A 15 -1.16 -6.27 14.35
C ARG A 15 -1.48 -7.64 13.76
N PRO A 16 -0.78 -8.70 14.17
CA PRO A 16 -1.02 -10.04 13.61
C PRO A 16 -2.47 -10.51 13.71
N GLU A 17 -3.16 -10.18 14.79
CA GLU A 17 -4.57 -10.56 15.00
C GLU A 17 -5.53 -9.84 14.06
N GLU A 18 -5.06 -8.81 13.35
CA GLU A 18 -5.86 -8.07 12.37
C GLU A 18 -5.76 -8.64 10.97
N THR A 19 -4.97 -9.70 10.79
CA THR A 19 -4.82 -10.35 9.48
C THR A 19 -6.16 -10.69 8.83
N PRO A 20 -7.16 -11.27 9.53
CA PRO A 20 -8.46 -11.55 8.90
C PRO A 20 -9.15 -10.30 8.35
N GLN A 21 -9.03 -9.15 9.04
CA GLN A 21 -9.60 -7.90 8.55
C GLN A 21 -8.90 -7.42 7.28
N ALA A 22 -7.57 -7.53 7.21
CA ALA A 22 -6.82 -7.14 6.01
C ALA A 22 -7.22 -8.01 4.82
N ILE A 23 -7.38 -9.32 5.02
CA ILE A 23 -7.81 -10.26 3.97
C ILE A 23 -9.20 -9.86 3.46
N GLU A 24 -10.13 -9.57 4.37
CA GLU A 24 -11.48 -9.15 4.01
C GLU A 24 -11.46 -7.86 3.19
N ILE A 25 -10.70 -6.87 3.62
CA ILE A 25 -10.61 -5.58 2.92
C ILE A 25 -10.04 -5.77 1.52
N GLU A 26 -9.00 -6.58 1.37
CA GLU A 26 -8.40 -6.86 0.05
C GLU A 26 -9.44 -7.47 -0.88
N GLN A 27 -10.22 -8.43 -0.41
CA GLN A 27 -11.24 -9.10 -1.21
C GLN A 27 -12.40 -8.17 -1.58
N ILE A 28 -12.71 -7.19 -0.74
CA ILE A 28 -13.73 -6.18 -1.04
C ILE A 28 -13.22 -5.19 -2.08
N CYS A 29 -11.96 -4.79 -1.97
CA CYS A 29 -11.40 -3.72 -2.80
C CYS A 29 -11.00 -4.16 -4.19
N PHE A 30 -10.68 -5.43 -4.39
CA PHE A 30 -10.15 -5.94 -5.68
C PHE A 30 -10.92 -7.15 -6.17
N PRO A 31 -11.09 -7.27 -7.50
CA PRO A 31 -11.69 -8.48 -8.07
C PRO A 31 -10.77 -9.68 -7.86
N PRO A 32 -11.30 -10.92 -7.93
CA PRO A 32 -10.52 -12.13 -7.62
C PRO A 32 -9.23 -12.30 -8.43
N ASN A 33 -9.19 -11.80 -9.66
CA ASN A 33 -8.00 -11.90 -10.50
C ASN A 33 -6.88 -10.93 -10.08
N GLU A 34 -7.20 -9.89 -9.31
CA GLU A 34 -6.23 -8.87 -8.87
C GLU A 34 -5.90 -8.96 -7.39
N ALA A 35 -6.82 -9.44 -6.56
CA ALA A 35 -6.63 -9.50 -5.11
C ALA A 35 -5.48 -10.44 -4.76
N CYS A 36 -4.67 -10.03 -3.77
CA CYS A 36 -3.67 -10.92 -3.19
C CYS A 36 -4.36 -12.05 -2.44
N SER A 37 -3.77 -13.24 -2.46
CA SER A 37 -4.34 -14.38 -1.77
C SER A 37 -4.25 -14.20 -0.25
N PRO A 38 -5.14 -14.83 0.53
CA PRO A 38 -5.03 -14.85 1.98
C PRO A 38 -3.66 -15.33 2.46
N LYS A 39 -3.10 -16.34 1.79
CA LYS A 39 -1.78 -16.87 2.11
C LYS A 39 -0.69 -15.80 1.95
N SER A 40 -0.68 -15.11 0.81
CA SER A 40 0.33 -14.07 0.54
C SER A 40 0.24 -12.93 1.53
N LEU A 41 -0.97 -12.47 1.84
CA LEU A 41 -1.16 -11.40 2.84
C LEU A 41 -0.69 -11.84 4.22
N THR A 42 -1.03 -13.07 4.63
CA THR A 42 -0.63 -13.59 5.93
C THR A 42 0.89 -13.66 6.05
N GLU A 43 1.56 -14.19 5.03
CA GLU A 43 3.02 -14.29 5.02
C GLU A 43 3.67 -12.89 5.07
N ARG A 44 3.14 -11.95 4.32
CA ARG A 44 3.65 -10.58 4.27
C ARG A 44 3.51 -9.88 5.62
N ILE A 45 2.36 -10.01 6.27
CA ILE A 45 2.13 -9.43 7.58
C ILE A 45 3.12 -9.99 8.61
N LYS A 46 3.37 -11.30 8.56
CA LYS A 46 4.35 -11.92 9.47
C LYS A 46 5.77 -11.45 9.18
N ALA A 47 6.10 -11.26 7.90
CA ALA A 47 7.46 -10.94 7.49
C ALA A 47 7.80 -9.46 7.66
N THR A 48 6.85 -8.54 7.43
CA THR A 48 7.14 -7.11 7.41
C THR A 48 5.95 -6.25 7.85
N ALA A 49 5.43 -6.52 9.06
CA ALA A 49 4.33 -5.74 9.62
C ALA A 49 4.66 -4.25 9.72
N GLU A 50 5.93 -3.89 9.92
CA GLU A 50 6.37 -2.50 10.05
C GLU A 50 6.25 -1.69 8.75
N THR A 51 6.03 -2.34 7.61
CA THR A 51 5.76 -1.68 6.33
C THR A 51 4.31 -1.88 5.87
N PHE A 52 3.44 -2.27 6.80
CA PHE A 52 2.01 -2.48 6.56
C PHE A 52 1.25 -1.49 7.45
N LEU A 53 0.92 -0.31 6.88
CA LEU A 53 0.27 0.78 7.62
C LEU A 53 -1.24 0.67 7.54
N VAL A 54 -1.90 0.69 8.67
CA VAL A 54 -3.37 0.62 8.73
C VAL A 54 -3.94 1.93 9.28
N ALA A 55 -5.20 2.19 8.92
CA ALA A 55 -6.01 3.23 9.53
C ALA A 55 -7.13 2.55 10.31
N GLU A 56 -7.05 2.60 11.63
CA GLU A 56 -8.09 2.09 12.49
C GLU A 56 -9.12 3.18 12.75
N ASP A 57 -10.40 2.87 12.58
CA ASP A 57 -11.48 3.77 12.95
C ASP A 57 -11.64 3.70 14.48
N LYS A 58 -11.32 4.79 15.18
CA LYS A 58 -11.37 4.82 16.64
C LYS A 58 -12.79 4.68 17.19
N GLU A 59 -13.80 5.00 16.40
CA GLU A 59 -15.19 4.86 16.81
C GLU A 59 -15.67 3.41 16.83
N THR A 60 -15.11 2.57 15.95
CA THR A 60 -15.53 1.16 15.82
C THR A 60 -14.47 0.18 16.32
N GLY A 61 -13.22 0.61 16.41
CA GLY A 61 -12.09 -0.26 16.72
C GLY A 61 -11.70 -1.17 15.57
N LYS A 62 -12.23 -0.97 14.38
CA LYS A 62 -11.98 -1.81 13.20
C LYS A 62 -11.13 -1.07 12.16
N LEU A 63 -10.46 -1.85 11.31
CA LEU A 63 -9.67 -1.27 10.23
C LEU A 63 -10.58 -0.69 9.14
N ALA A 64 -10.29 0.55 8.75
CA ALA A 64 -10.98 1.24 7.65
C ALA A 64 -10.23 1.08 6.34
N ALA A 65 -8.90 1.02 6.39
CA ALA A 65 -8.06 1.04 5.21
C ALA A 65 -6.63 0.62 5.56
N PHE A 66 -5.85 0.32 4.52
CA PHE A 66 -4.41 0.09 4.71
C PHE A 66 -3.62 0.41 3.44
N LEU A 67 -2.33 0.60 3.63
CA LEU A 67 -1.35 0.71 2.56
C LEU A 67 -0.18 -0.18 2.94
N ASN A 68 0.16 -1.13 2.09
CA ASN A 68 1.23 -2.07 2.40
C ASN A 68 2.23 -2.17 1.27
N GLY A 69 3.46 -2.48 1.63
CA GLY A 69 4.55 -2.67 0.70
C GLY A 69 5.66 -3.48 1.32
N VAL A 70 6.66 -3.80 0.51
CA VAL A 70 7.81 -4.58 0.95
C VAL A 70 9.10 -3.81 0.67
N PRO A 71 10.04 -3.78 1.64
CA PRO A 71 11.32 -3.11 1.44
C PRO A 71 12.24 -3.93 0.55
N THR A 72 13.01 -3.24 -0.29
CA THR A 72 13.92 -3.87 -1.24
C THR A 72 14.97 -2.86 -1.72
N ASP A 73 16.08 -3.34 -2.24
CA ASP A 73 17.06 -2.50 -2.92
C ASP A 73 16.76 -2.38 -4.43
N GLU A 74 15.81 -3.15 -4.94
CA GLU A 74 15.45 -3.07 -6.35
C GLU A 74 14.79 -1.74 -6.67
N ASP A 75 14.97 -1.28 -7.89
CA ASP A 75 14.47 0.01 -8.36
C ASP A 75 13.47 -0.12 -9.51
N ALA A 76 12.91 -1.31 -9.70
CA ALA A 76 11.85 -1.57 -10.67
C ALA A 76 10.88 -2.58 -10.09
N PHE A 77 9.59 -2.38 -10.36
CA PHE A 77 8.55 -3.26 -9.85
C PHE A 77 8.51 -4.56 -10.68
N ARG A 78 8.27 -5.68 -10.00
CA ARG A 78 8.01 -6.98 -10.64
C ARG A 78 6.99 -7.77 -9.82
N ASP A 79 6.26 -8.64 -10.51
CA ASP A 79 5.13 -9.36 -9.92
C ASP A 79 5.51 -10.29 -8.75
N GLU A 80 6.75 -10.76 -8.72
CA GLU A 80 7.25 -11.64 -7.67
C GLU A 80 7.14 -11.01 -6.28
N PHE A 81 7.12 -9.68 -6.20
CA PHE A 81 6.93 -9.00 -4.90
C PHE A 81 5.58 -9.32 -4.26
N PHE A 82 4.58 -9.68 -5.05
CA PHE A 82 3.27 -10.05 -4.49
C PHE A 82 3.29 -11.39 -3.76
N THR A 83 4.19 -12.31 -4.12
CA THR A 83 4.10 -13.70 -3.69
C THR A 83 5.35 -14.25 -3.02
N ASP A 84 6.50 -13.63 -3.20
CA ASP A 84 7.78 -14.16 -2.73
C ASP A 84 8.37 -13.32 -1.61
N ILE A 85 8.12 -13.73 -0.36
CA ILE A 85 8.61 -13.00 0.81
C ILE A 85 10.14 -13.06 0.97
N SER A 86 10.81 -13.96 0.25
CA SER A 86 12.28 -14.02 0.28
C SER A 86 12.93 -12.79 -0.35
N LEU A 87 12.15 -12.02 -1.13
CA LEU A 87 12.62 -10.79 -1.74
C LEU A 87 12.65 -9.60 -0.77
N ILE A 88 12.03 -9.75 0.40
CA ILE A 88 11.99 -8.68 1.40
C ILE A 88 13.40 -8.45 1.96
N ASN A 89 13.86 -7.21 1.85
CA ASN A 89 15.12 -6.78 2.45
C ASN A 89 14.82 -5.65 3.43
N PRO A 90 14.79 -5.92 4.75
CA PRO A 90 14.46 -4.89 5.75
C PRO A 90 15.33 -3.65 5.68
N GLU A 91 16.55 -3.77 5.20
CA GLU A 91 17.49 -2.66 5.03
C GLU A 91 17.42 -2.02 3.65
N GLY A 92 16.44 -2.43 2.82
CA GLY A 92 16.30 -1.94 1.45
C GLY A 92 16.06 -0.44 1.39
N LYS A 93 16.57 0.21 0.34
CA LYS A 93 16.44 1.66 0.16
C LYS A 93 15.08 2.08 -0.41
N ASN A 94 14.31 1.15 -0.94
CA ASN A 94 13.03 1.42 -1.59
C ASN A 94 11.93 0.55 -1.02
N ILE A 95 10.68 0.93 -1.31
CA ILE A 95 9.50 0.14 -1.01
C ILE A 95 8.76 -0.15 -2.30
N MET A 96 8.35 -1.40 -2.50
CA MET A 96 7.38 -1.77 -3.53
C MET A 96 6.01 -1.82 -2.88
N LEU A 97 5.15 -0.85 -3.19
CA LEU A 97 3.79 -0.80 -2.66
C LEU A 97 2.94 -1.85 -3.35
N LEU A 98 2.22 -2.64 -2.59
CA LEU A 98 1.48 -3.79 -3.09
C LEU A 98 -0.04 -3.64 -3.00
N GLY A 99 -0.52 -2.68 -2.24
CA GLY A 99 -1.96 -2.42 -2.18
C GLY A 99 -2.30 -1.23 -1.32
N LEU A 100 -3.13 -0.35 -1.89
CA LEU A 100 -3.80 0.72 -1.17
C LEU A 100 -5.28 0.36 -1.16
N ASP A 101 -5.78 -0.04 0.00
CA ASP A 101 -7.13 -0.58 0.16
C ASP A 101 -7.92 0.30 1.10
N VAL A 102 -9.05 0.84 0.62
CA VAL A 102 -9.96 1.64 1.44
C VAL A 102 -11.35 1.00 1.35
N ARG A 103 -11.93 0.65 2.50
CA ARG A 103 -13.31 0.13 2.51
C ARG A 103 -14.23 1.13 1.83
N PRO A 104 -15.22 0.66 1.05
CA PRO A 104 -16.11 1.57 0.30
C PRO A 104 -16.75 2.66 1.15
N GLU A 105 -17.16 2.34 2.38
CA GLU A 105 -17.84 3.30 3.28
C GLU A 105 -16.93 4.42 3.78
N TYR A 106 -15.62 4.29 3.58
CA TYR A 106 -14.63 5.31 3.99
C TYR A 106 -14.02 6.05 2.79
N ARG A 107 -14.48 5.76 1.57
CA ARG A 107 -13.96 6.41 0.36
C ARG A 107 -14.44 7.86 0.25
N MET A 108 -13.77 8.63 -0.63
CA MET A 108 -14.11 10.03 -0.93
C MET A 108 -13.93 10.97 0.26
N GLN A 109 -13.05 10.61 1.20
CA GLN A 109 -12.76 11.41 2.39
C GLN A 109 -11.29 11.81 2.49
N GLY A 110 -10.48 11.43 1.49
CA GLY A 110 -9.05 11.72 1.50
C GLY A 110 -8.21 10.72 2.29
N LEU A 111 -8.78 9.61 2.73
CA LEU A 111 -8.08 8.62 3.53
C LEU A 111 -6.93 7.95 2.78
N GLY A 112 -7.13 7.63 1.49
CA GLY A 112 -6.06 7.06 0.66
C GLY A 112 -4.88 8.01 0.52
N ARG A 113 -5.14 9.28 0.28
CA ARG A 113 -4.10 10.31 0.19
C ARG A 113 -3.34 10.41 1.50
N GLU A 114 -4.05 10.41 2.61
CA GLU A 114 -3.44 10.52 3.94
C GLU A 114 -2.55 9.33 4.25
N LEU A 115 -2.99 8.12 3.89
CA LEU A 115 -2.18 6.91 4.05
C LEU A 115 -0.87 7.00 3.25
N VAL A 116 -0.95 7.43 1.99
CA VAL A 116 0.24 7.58 1.15
C VAL A 116 1.20 8.60 1.77
N SER A 117 0.68 9.76 2.20
CA SER A 117 1.49 10.81 2.81
C SER A 117 2.19 10.32 4.08
N ARG A 118 1.46 9.70 4.99
CA ARG A 118 2.04 9.20 6.24
C ARG A 118 3.01 8.06 6.02
N TYR A 119 2.69 7.17 5.08
CA TYR A 119 3.58 6.06 4.72
C TYR A 119 4.92 6.60 4.22
N GLY A 120 4.87 7.56 3.28
CA GLY A 120 6.09 8.18 2.75
C GLY A 120 6.93 8.84 3.83
N GLN A 121 6.30 9.58 4.74
CA GLN A 121 7.00 10.24 5.85
C GLN A 121 7.67 9.21 6.77
N ARG A 122 6.96 8.14 7.12
CA ARG A 122 7.51 7.10 8.00
C ARG A 122 8.70 6.40 7.36
N GLU A 123 8.58 6.03 6.08
CA GLU A 123 9.65 5.33 5.39
C GLU A 123 10.85 6.24 5.12
N ALA A 124 10.61 7.52 4.82
CA ALA A 124 11.68 8.49 4.67
C ALA A 124 12.52 8.63 5.96
N GLN A 125 11.87 8.59 7.13
CA GLN A 125 12.55 8.65 8.42
C GLN A 125 13.45 7.43 8.64
N LYS A 126 13.13 6.30 8.02
CA LYS A 126 13.96 5.09 8.08
C LYS A 126 15.11 5.11 7.06
N GLY A 127 15.20 6.15 6.23
CA GLY A 127 16.23 6.28 5.22
C GLY A 127 15.85 5.75 3.85
N ARG A 128 14.60 5.36 3.64
CA ARG A 128 14.14 4.92 2.31
C ARG A 128 14.15 6.08 1.33
N LYS A 129 14.37 5.78 0.06
CA LYS A 129 14.52 6.79 -1.00
C LYS A 129 13.28 6.93 -1.87
N LYS A 130 12.64 5.82 -2.25
CA LYS A 130 11.52 5.83 -3.20
C LYS A 130 10.45 4.83 -2.81
N LEU A 131 9.21 5.16 -3.22
CA LEU A 131 8.10 4.22 -3.25
C LEU A 131 7.80 3.92 -4.71
N PHE A 132 7.61 2.66 -5.03
CA PHE A 132 7.18 2.20 -6.35
C PHE A 132 5.84 1.49 -6.24
N LEU A 133 5.03 1.58 -7.30
CA LEU A 133 3.79 0.82 -7.38
C LEU A 133 3.44 0.52 -8.84
N THR A 134 2.50 -0.37 -9.03
CA THR A 134 1.82 -0.53 -10.31
C THR A 134 0.34 -0.26 -10.12
N CYS A 135 -0.29 0.33 -11.13
CA CYS A 135 -1.73 0.61 -11.09
C CYS A 135 -2.33 0.49 -12.48
N LEU A 136 -3.63 0.27 -12.52
CA LEU A 136 -4.38 0.29 -13.78
C LEU A 136 -4.40 1.71 -14.34
N ASP A 137 -4.58 1.83 -15.67
CA ASP A 137 -4.61 3.10 -16.36
C ASP A 137 -5.55 4.12 -15.70
N GLU A 138 -6.72 3.67 -15.27
CA GLU A 138 -7.74 4.52 -14.65
C GLU A 138 -7.33 5.10 -13.29
N LYS A 139 -6.27 4.59 -12.68
CA LYS A 139 -5.77 5.06 -11.38
C LYS A 139 -4.56 6.00 -11.50
N VAL A 140 -4.00 6.13 -12.70
CA VAL A 140 -2.79 6.94 -12.90
C VAL A 140 -2.97 8.37 -12.41
N LYS A 141 -4.07 9.02 -12.79
CA LYS A 141 -4.31 10.42 -12.42
C LYS A 141 -4.44 10.60 -10.91
N MET A 142 -5.04 9.62 -10.23
CA MET A 142 -5.16 9.65 -8.76
C MET A 142 -3.78 9.64 -8.12
N TYR A 143 -2.91 8.72 -8.55
CA TYR A 143 -1.56 8.63 -7.99
C TYR A 143 -0.70 9.82 -8.37
N GLU A 144 -0.90 10.41 -9.56
CA GLU A 144 -0.22 11.65 -9.91
C GLU A 144 -0.59 12.78 -8.95
N LYS A 145 -1.85 12.86 -8.55
CA LYS A 145 -2.29 13.85 -7.55
C LYS A 145 -1.67 13.60 -6.18
N PHE A 146 -1.30 12.36 -5.88
CA PHE A 146 -0.59 12.03 -4.65
C PHE A 146 0.91 12.33 -4.74
N GLY A 147 1.40 12.72 -5.90
CA GLY A 147 2.80 13.08 -6.12
C GLY A 147 3.62 12.06 -6.90
N PHE A 148 3.02 10.97 -7.33
CA PHE A 148 3.73 9.94 -8.11
C PHE A 148 3.94 10.38 -9.56
N THR A 149 5.03 9.90 -10.15
CA THR A 149 5.35 10.07 -11.55
C THR A 149 5.01 8.78 -12.30
N ASP A 150 4.33 8.92 -13.44
CA ASP A 150 4.02 7.79 -14.32
C ASP A 150 5.28 7.43 -15.13
N LEU A 151 5.77 6.21 -14.97
CA LEU A 151 6.95 5.69 -15.66
C LEU A 151 6.60 4.94 -16.94
N GLY A 152 5.31 4.87 -17.28
CA GLY A 152 4.83 4.15 -18.45
C GLY A 152 4.39 2.74 -18.13
N GLN A 153 4.25 1.91 -19.16
CA GLN A 153 3.79 0.54 -18.99
C GLN A 153 4.76 -0.28 -18.14
N ALA A 154 4.22 -0.94 -17.11
CA ALA A 154 5.01 -1.80 -16.24
C ALA A 154 5.27 -3.17 -16.86
N ASN A 155 6.33 -3.82 -16.44
CA ASN A 155 6.59 -5.22 -16.77
C ASN A 155 5.81 -6.11 -15.78
N SER A 156 4.49 -6.08 -15.89
CA SER A 156 3.58 -6.82 -15.01
C SER A 156 2.43 -7.37 -15.83
N THR A 157 2.06 -8.62 -15.54
CA THR A 157 0.90 -9.28 -16.13
C THR A 157 -0.09 -9.72 -15.05
N TRP A 158 0.03 -9.15 -13.85
CA TRP A 158 -0.79 -9.52 -12.70
C TRP A 158 -2.28 -9.45 -13.04
N GLY A 159 -3.00 -10.52 -12.71
CA GLY A 159 -4.43 -10.61 -12.99
C GLY A 159 -4.79 -10.60 -14.47
N GLY A 160 -3.81 -10.71 -15.38
CA GLY A 160 -4.06 -10.64 -16.83
C GLY A 160 -4.30 -9.23 -17.32
N GLU A 161 -4.00 -8.20 -16.52
CA GLU A 161 -4.23 -6.81 -16.84
C GLU A 161 -2.96 -6.10 -17.31
N THR A 162 -3.13 -4.90 -17.87
CA THR A 162 -2.01 -4.02 -18.25
C THR A 162 -1.83 -2.96 -17.16
N TRP A 163 -0.59 -2.82 -16.69
CA TRP A 163 -0.28 -1.94 -15.56
C TRP A 163 0.68 -0.83 -15.94
N HIS A 164 0.53 0.33 -15.29
CA HIS A 164 1.51 1.41 -15.30
C HIS A 164 2.42 1.28 -14.09
N ALA A 165 3.70 1.54 -14.29
CA ALA A 165 4.66 1.67 -13.21
C ALA A 165 4.69 3.13 -12.76
N MET A 166 4.71 3.36 -11.46
CA MET A 166 4.77 4.71 -10.89
C MET A 166 5.74 4.76 -9.73
N SER A 167 6.33 5.93 -9.51
CA SER A 167 7.24 6.12 -8.38
C SER A 167 7.14 7.52 -7.80
N ILE A 168 7.56 7.64 -6.54
CA ILE A 168 7.71 8.93 -5.87
C ILE A 168 8.98 8.90 -5.04
N GLU A 169 9.72 10.01 -5.05
CA GLU A 169 10.88 10.17 -4.18
C GLU A 169 10.41 10.66 -2.82
N ILE A 170 10.86 10.00 -1.75
CA ILE A 170 10.51 10.33 -0.37
C ILE A 170 11.73 10.68 0.48
N GLY A 171 12.92 10.25 0.06
CA GLY A 171 14.18 10.49 0.77
C GLY A 171 14.98 11.60 0.12
N LYS A 172 15.87 12.17 0.91
CA LYS A 172 16.83 13.17 0.43
C LYS A 172 18.11 12.53 -0.08
#